data_33429506dc85f313409a56ec5aadabc6
#
_entry.id   33429506dc85f313409a56ec5aadabc6
#
_cell.length_a   1.000
_cell.length_b   1.000
_cell.length_c   1.000
_cell.angle_alpha   90.00
_cell.angle_beta   90.00
_cell.angle_gamma   90.00
#
_symmetry.space_group_name_H-M   'P 1'
#
loop_
_entity.id
_entity.type
_entity.pdbx_description
1 polymer ?
#
loop_
_entity_poly.entity_id
_entity_poly.type
_entity_poly.pdbx_seq_one_letter_code
_entity_poly.pdbx_strand_id
1 'polypeptide(L)'
;MNKSLAKLLSSAVVLGSVFFSLQTTASPQDWQRIKRPIPATDGKANPIGSYSNGCIIGAEPLPYKGEGYQVIRMNKNRYYGHPDMIAYLQRLGQKAKSAGLPTMLVGDIAMPGGGRFLTGHASHQMGLDADIWLRMGTMTDSEALNSDGKGLLVVN
;
A
#
# COMPACT_ATOMS: atom_id res chain seq x y z
N MET A 1 43.98 15.22 72.58
CA MET A 1 42.65 15.69 72.07
C MET A 1 42.65 15.65 70.58
N ASN A 2 42.15 14.56 69.97
CA ASN A 2 42.11 14.36 68.54
C ASN A 2 40.67 14.40 68.04
N LYS A 3 40.34 15.37 67.23
CA LYS A 3 39.04 15.45 66.55
C LYS A 3 39.21 14.86 65.13
N SER A 4 38.66 13.67 64.98
CA SER A 4 38.60 12.99 63.70
C SER A 4 37.50 13.63 62.82
N LEU A 5 37.86 14.12 61.64
CA LEU A 5 36.95 14.70 60.70
C LEU A 5 36.45 13.56 59.79
N ALA A 6 35.20 13.16 59.98
CA ALA A 6 34.55 12.20 59.04
C ALA A 6 34.16 12.92 57.78
N LYS A 7 34.78 12.52 56.66
CA LYS A 7 34.35 12.96 55.32
C LYS A 7 33.17 12.11 54.86
N LEU A 8 31.99 12.70 54.80
CA LEU A 8 30.84 12.14 54.11
C LEU A 8 31.02 12.28 52.60
N LEU A 9 31.31 11.17 51.96
CA LEU A 9 31.25 11.06 50.50
C LEU A 9 29.78 10.81 50.09
N SER A 10 29.14 11.85 49.62
CA SER A 10 27.80 11.74 49.00
C SER A 10 27.94 11.23 47.58
N SER A 11 27.66 9.94 47.37
CA SER A 11 27.57 9.35 46.02
C SER A 11 26.21 9.69 45.45
N ALA A 12 26.15 10.64 44.54
CA ALA A 12 24.98 10.90 43.73
C ALA A 12 24.87 9.80 42.65
N VAL A 13 23.93 8.87 42.82
CA VAL A 13 23.55 7.92 41.81
C VAL A 13 22.66 8.63 40.79
N VAL A 14 23.22 8.97 39.63
CA VAL A 14 22.45 9.47 38.51
C VAL A 14 21.76 8.26 37.84
N LEU A 15 20.49 8.06 38.15
CA LEU A 15 19.60 7.13 37.45
C LEU A 15 19.30 7.73 36.08
N GLY A 16 20.11 7.36 35.09
CA GLY A 16 19.82 7.62 33.67
C GLY A 16 18.63 6.81 33.21
N SER A 17 17.47 7.46 33.12
CA SER A 17 16.28 6.86 32.51
C SER A 17 16.51 6.69 31.02
N VAL A 18 16.89 5.48 30.61
CA VAL A 18 16.93 5.10 29.19
C VAL A 18 15.49 4.97 28.72
N PHE A 19 14.96 6.00 28.10
CA PHE A 19 13.69 5.92 27.37
C PHE A 19 13.91 5.05 26.14
N PHE A 20 13.61 3.76 26.24
CA PHE A 20 13.45 2.89 25.09
C PHE A 20 12.17 3.32 24.40
N SER A 21 12.29 4.12 23.35
CA SER A 21 11.19 4.39 22.43
C SER A 21 10.85 3.09 21.71
N LEU A 22 9.82 2.39 22.17
CA LEU A 22 9.22 1.27 21.44
C LEU A 22 8.61 1.84 20.14
N GLN A 23 9.37 1.81 19.07
CA GLN A 23 8.84 2.09 17.75
C GLN A 23 7.99 0.88 17.34
N THR A 24 6.70 0.98 17.57
CA THR A 24 5.75 -0.01 17.04
C THR A 24 5.58 0.23 15.54
N THR A 25 6.18 -0.63 14.73
CA THR A 25 5.89 -0.66 13.30
C THR A 25 4.53 -1.32 13.09
N ALA A 26 3.67 -0.70 12.29
CA ALA A 26 2.36 -1.25 11.96
C ALA A 26 2.52 -2.64 11.31
N SER A 27 1.76 -3.61 11.81
CA SER A 27 1.75 -4.96 11.27
C SER A 27 0.95 -5.01 9.96
N PRO A 28 1.14 -6.03 9.11
CA PRO A 28 0.30 -6.23 7.92
C PRO A 28 -1.20 -6.31 8.26
N GLN A 29 -1.55 -6.81 9.43
CA GLN A 29 -2.93 -6.90 9.92
C GLN A 29 -3.51 -5.51 10.20
N ASP A 30 -2.71 -4.57 10.69
CA ASP A 30 -3.17 -3.21 10.96
C ASP A 30 -3.52 -2.48 9.66
N TRP A 31 -2.72 -2.65 8.62
CA TRP A 31 -3.03 -2.11 7.29
C TRP A 31 -4.33 -2.67 6.71
N GLN A 32 -4.64 -3.94 6.94
CA GLN A 32 -5.89 -4.57 6.47
C GLN A 32 -7.16 -3.99 7.14
N ARG A 33 -7.02 -3.33 8.29
CA ARG A 33 -8.15 -2.69 8.99
C ARG A 33 -8.56 -1.38 8.35
N ILE A 34 -7.69 -0.75 7.59
CA ILE A 34 -7.98 0.49 6.85
C ILE A 34 -8.84 0.13 5.63
N LYS A 35 -10.14 0.39 5.69
CA LYS A 35 -11.11 0.04 4.64
C LYS A 35 -11.40 1.16 3.67
N ARG A 36 -11.00 2.39 4.00
CA ARG A 36 -11.20 3.60 3.19
C ARG A 36 -9.90 4.39 3.14
N PRO A 37 -9.69 5.19 2.09
CA PRO A 37 -8.53 6.07 2.01
C PRO A 37 -8.41 6.99 3.23
N ILE A 38 -7.18 7.21 3.68
CA ILE A 38 -6.86 8.21 4.71
C ILE A 38 -6.88 9.56 3.99
N PRO A 39 -7.74 10.51 4.38
CA PRO A 39 -7.83 11.81 3.72
C PRO A 39 -6.51 12.59 3.83
N ALA A 40 -6.11 13.24 2.75
CA ALA A 40 -5.02 14.20 2.78
C ALA A 40 -5.48 15.50 3.42
N THR A 41 -4.70 16.05 4.33
CA THR A 41 -5.04 17.29 5.07
C THR A 41 -4.95 18.55 4.19
N ASP A 42 -4.10 18.51 3.18
CA ASP A 42 -3.89 19.60 2.20
C ASP A 42 -4.51 19.31 0.82
N GLY A 43 -5.31 18.24 0.73
CA GLY A 43 -5.96 17.82 -0.51
C GLY A 43 -5.00 17.17 -1.52
N LYS A 44 -3.72 16.93 -1.15
CA LYS A 44 -2.72 16.29 -2.03
C LYS A 44 -2.39 14.91 -1.54
N ALA A 45 -2.36 13.95 -2.46
CA ALA A 45 -1.88 12.62 -2.13
C ALA A 45 -0.40 12.65 -1.74
N ASN A 46 -0.07 11.92 -0.68
CA ASN A 46 1.29 11.87 -0.15
C ASN A 46 1.73 10.41 0.07
N PRO A 47 2.53 9.85 -0.85
CA PRO A 47 3.20 8.58 -0.63
C PRO A 47 4.36 8.77 0.36
N ILE A 48 4.41 7.92 1.39
CA ILE A 48 5.36 8.01 2.50
C ILE A 48 6.17 6.74 2.56
N GLY A 49 7.50 6.87 2.72
CA GLY A 49 8.41 5.74 2.86
C GLY A 49 8.95 5.23 1.53
N SER A 50 8.97 3.91 1.33
CA SER A 50 9.46 3.26 0.12
C SER A 50 8.46 2.23 -0.43
N TYR A 51 8.71 1.73 -1.64
CA TYR A 51 7.80 0.77 -2.31
C TYR A 51 7.54 -0.51 -1.50
N SER A 52 8.48 -0.90 -0.63
CA SER A 52 8.40 -2.11 0.21
C SER A 52 8.29 -1.81 1.72
N ASN A 53 8.31 -0.55 2.12
CA ASN A 53 8.12 -0.09 3.49
C ASN A 53 7.51 1.31 3.48
N GLY A 54 6.26 1.40 3.08
CA GLY A 54 5.59 2.67 2.88
C GLY A 54 4.09 2.61 3.10
N CYS A 55 3.45 3.75 2.91
CA CYS A 55 2.01 3.93 2.95
C CYS A 55 1.62 5.12 2.06
N ILE A 56 0.33 5.40 1.95
CA ILE A 56 -0.17 6.54 1.20
C ILE A 56 -1.34 7.21 1.93
N ILE A 57 -1.33 8.53 1.96
CA ILE A 57 -2.44 9.39 2.37
C ILE A 57 -3.04 9.98 1.10
N GLY A 58 -4.36 10.11 1.02
CA GLY A 58 -5.04 10.66 -0.15
C GLY A 58 -5.07 9.72 -1.36
N ALA A 59 -5.01 8.40 -1.15
CA ALA A 59 -5.18 7.43 -2.23
C ALA A 59 -6.59 7.53 -2.85
N GLU A 60 -6.69 7.27 -4.15
CA GLU A 60 -7.97 7.19 -4.87
C GLU A 60 -8.20 5.79 -5.42
N PRO A 61 -9.46 5.34 -5.49
CA PRO A 61 -9.77 4.06 -6.10
C PRO A 61 -9.73 4.17 -7.64
N LEU A 62 -9.12 3.19 -8.29
CA LEU A 62 -9.33 3.00 -9.72
C LEU A 62 -10.76 2.50 -9.94
N PRO A 63 -11.59 3.17 -10.78
CA PRO A 63 -12.91 2.67 -11.13
C PRO A 63 -12.84 1.22 -11.64
N TYR A 64 -13.81 0.39 -11.26
CA TYR A 64 -13.77 -1.04 -11.58
C TYR A 64 -13.71 -1.34 -13.07
N LYS A 65 -14.29 -0.49 -13.89
CA LYS A 65 -14.26 -0.57 -15.36
C LYS A 65 -14.02 0.81 -15.95
N GLY A 66 -13.24 0.85 -17.01
CA GLY A 66 -13.02 2.04 -17.80
C GLY A 66 -12.69 1.68 -19.27
N GLU A 67 -12.41 2.69 -20.07
CA GLU A 67 -12.02 2.45 -21.44
C GLU A 67 -10.74 1.65 -21.53
N GLY A 68 -10.86 0.42 -22.07
CA GLY A 68 -9.74 -0.47 -22.32
C GLY A 68 -9.12 -1.12 -21.08
N TYR A 69 -9.71 -0.99 -19.91
CA TYR A 69 -9.27 -1.70 -18.71
C TYR A 69 -10.45 -2.19 -17.85
N GLN A 70 -10.16 -3.18 -17.02
CA GLN A 70 -11.03 -3.70 -15.98
C GLN A 70 -10.20 -4.05 -14.75
N VAL A 71 -10.66 -3.66 -13.57
CA VAL A 71 -10.06 -4.07 -12.28
C VAL A 71 -10.47 -5.50 -11.97
N ILE A 72 -9.51 -6.29 -11.51
CA ILE A 72 -9.72 -7.68 -11.05
C ILE A 72 -9.32 -7.82 -9.59
N ARG A 73 -9.67 -8.97 -8.96
CA ARG A 73 -9.39 -9.23 -7.53
C ARG A 73 -10.01 -8.19 -6.58
N MET A 74 -11.18 -7.66 -6.94
CA MET A 74 -11.83 -6.58 -6.19
C MET A 74 -12.07 -6.93 -4.71
N ASN A 75 -12.25 -8.22 -4.38
CA ASN A 75 -12.38 -8.73 -3.02
C ASN A 75 -11.15 -8.47 -2.13
N LYS A 76 -9.98 -8.24 -2.74
CA LYS A 76 -8.74 -7.93 -2.02
C LYS A 76 -8.64 -6.47 -1.57
N ASN A 77 -9.52 -5.59 -2.09
CA ASN A 77 -9.52 -4.15 -1.81
C ASN A 77 -8.16 -3.48 -2.10
N ARG A 78 -7.50 -3.85 -3.23
CA ARG A 78 -6.14 -3.45 -3.59
C ARG A 78 -6.09 -2.64 -4.89
N TYR A 79 -7.10 -1.85 -5.16
CA TYR A 79 -7.26 -1.03 -6.37
C TYR A 79 -7.17 0.48 -6.08
N TYR A 80 -6.49 0.87 -5.01
CA TYR A 80 -6.23 2.26 -4.65
C TYR A 80 -4.82 2.67 -5.06
N GLY A 81 -4.65 3.93 -5.44
CA GLY A 81 -3.35 4.43 -5.83
C GLY A 81 -3.24 5.95 -5.67
N HIS A 82 -2.04 6.45 -5.93
CA HIS A 82 -1.83 7.88 -6.09
C HIS A 82 -2.70 8.39 -7.26
N PRO A 83 -3.33 9.57 -7.17
CA PRO A 83 -4.18 10.10 -8.24
C PRO A 83 -3.50 10.09 -9.62
N ASP A 84 -2.22 10.41 -9.69
CA ASP A 84 -1.46 10.36 -10.95
C ASP A 84 -1.34 8.95 -11.52
N MET A 85 -1.17 7.93 -10.66
CA MET A 85 -1.17 6.52 -11.08
C MET A 85 -2.54 6.11 -11.60
N ILE A 86 -3.61 6.49 -10.89
CA ILE A 86 -4.99 6.23 -11.32
C ILE A 86 -5.25 6.85 -12.70
N ALA A 87 -4.93 8.13 -12.86
CA ALA A 87 -5.05 8.83 -14.13
C ALA A 87 -4.18 8.23 -15.24
N TYR A 88 -2.97 7.75 -14.89
CA TYR A 88 -2.09 7.07 -15.84
C TYR A 88 -2.70 5.76 -16.34
N LEU A 89 -3.22 4.91 -15.45
CA LEU A 89 -3.85 3.64 -15.83
C LEU A 89 -5.09 3.85 -16.71
N GLN A 90 -5.89 4.88 -16.42
CA GLN A 90 -7.04 5.23 -17.26
C GLN A 90 -6.59 5.64 -18.68
N ARG A 91 -5.59 6.50 -18.80
CA ARG A 91 -5.03 6.90 -20.11
C ARG A 91 -4.38 5.73 -20.86
N LEU A 92 -3.70 4.84 -20.11
CA LEU A 92 -3.10 3.63 -20.70
C LEU A 92 -4.17 2.72 -21.30
N GLY A 93 -5.27 2.49 -20.57
CA GLY A 93 -6.42 1.73 -21.06
C GLY A 93 -7.02 2.33 -22.34
N GLN A 94 -7.25 3.64 -22.35
CA GLN A 94 -7.75 4.36 -23.54
C GLN A 94 -6.82 4.18 -24.74
N LYS A 95 -5.52 4.30 -24.54
CA LYS A 95 -4.52 4.10 -25.61
C LYS A 95 -4.51 2.66 -26.10
N ALA A 96 -4.56 1.68 -25.19
CA ALA A 96 -4.62 0.27 -25.54
C ALA A 96 -5.86 -0.04 -26.39
N LYS A 97 -7.03 0.44 -25.98
CA LYS A 97 -8.27 0.31 -26.76
C LYS A 97 -8.17 0.96 -28.14
N SER A 98 -7.63 2.18 -28.21
CA SER A 98 -7.45 2.90 -29.49
C SER A 98 -6.46 2.18 -30.41
N ALA A 99 -5.51 1.43 -29.86
CA ALA A 99 -4.59 0.57 -30.62
C ALA A 99 -5.18 -0.79 -30.99
N GLY A 100 -6.47 -1.04 -30.71
CA GLY A 100 -7.13 -2.32 -31.01
C GLY A 100 -6.75 -3.46 -30.09
N LEU A 101 -6.09 -3.17 -28.94
CA LEU A 101 -5.73 -4.20 -27.98
C LEU A 101 -6.94 -4.63 -27.15
N PRO A 102 -6.98 -5.91 -26.70
CA PRO A 102 -8.01 -6.36 -25.79
C PRO A 102 -7.96 -5.62 -24.45
N THR A 103 -9.06 -5.68 -23.70
CA THR A 103 -9.17 -5.06 -22.37
C THR A 103 -8.04 -5.49 -21.44
N MET A 104 -7.33 -4.52 -20.87
CA MET A 104 -6.27 -4.70 -19.91
C MET A 104 -6.86 -5.06 -18.53
N LEU A 105 -6.34 -6.12 -17.90
CA LEU A 105 -6.77 -6.53 -16.56
C LEU A 105 -5.80 -5.97 -15.51
N VAL A 106 -6.29 -5.05 -14.68
CA VAL A 106 -5.50 -4.40 -13.62
C VAL A 106 -5.72 -5.16 -12.33
N GLY A 107 -4.64 -5.68 -11.78
CA GLY A 107 -4.61 -6.42 -10.52
C GLY A 107 -4.38 -5.54 -9.31
N ASP A 108 -3.33 -5.87 -8.51
CA ASP A 108 -3.01 -5.12 -7.29
C ASP A 108 -2.36 -3.77 -7.63
N ILE A 109 -2.82 -2.70 -6.96
CA ILE A 109 -2.18 -1.38 -6.91
C ILE A 109 -1.73 -1.13 -5.47
N ALA A 110 -2.66 -0.72 -4.59
CA ALA A 110 -2.44 -0.62 -3.16
C ALA A 110 -3.76 -0.81 -2.39
N MET A 111 -3.66 -0.99 -1.08
CA MET A 111 -4.80 -0.87 -0.16
C MET A 111 -5.17 0.60 0.04
N PRO A 112 -6.34 0.93 0.62
CA PRO A 112 -6.80 2.31 0.80
C PRO A 112 -5.84 3.24 1.55
N GLY A 113 -5.04 2.70 2.47
CA GLY A 113 -3.98 3.43 3.19
C GLY A 113 -2.58 3.03 2.75
N GLY A 114 -2.45 2.23 1.70
CA GLY A 114 -1.19 1.59 1.35
C GLY A 114 -0.78 0.54 2.37
N GLY A 115 0.52 0.47 2.65
CA GLY A 115 1.08 -0.47 3.62
C GLY A 115 1.16 -1.90 3.13
N ARG A 116 1.76 -2.74 3.97
CA ARG A 116 2.11 -4.11 3.61
C ARG A 116 0.90 -5.03 3.48
N PHE A 117 0.84 -5.79 2.41
CA PHE A 117 -0.13 -6.87 2.26
C PHE A 117 0.14 -8.02 3.25
N LEU A 118 -0.92 -8.74 3.65
CA LEU A 118 -0.78 -9.95 4.47
C LEU A 118 -0.03 -11.06 3.72
N THR A 119 -0.30 -11.17 2.44
CA THR A 119 0.25 -12.20 1.56
C THR A 119 0.53 -11.62 0.18
N GLY A 120 1.51 -12.19 -0.52
CA GLY A 120 1.88 -11.78 -1.86
C GLY A 120 3.09 -10.86 -1.87
N HIS A 121 2.97 -9.79 -2.62
CA HIS A 121 4.08 -8.90 -2.94
C HIS A 121 4.54 -8.04 -1.75
N ALA A 122 5.83 -7.69 -1.74
CA ALA A 122 6.37 -6.71 -0.81
C ALA A 122 6.20 -5.27 -1.31
N SER A 123 5.91 -5.08 -2.60
CA SER A 123 5.61 -3.81 -3.26
C SER A 123 4.16 -3.35 -3.02
N HIS A 124 3.68 -2.40 -3.79
CA HIS A 124 2.31 -1.87 -3.75
C HIS A 124 1.94 -1.11 -2.47
N GLN A 125 2.92 -0.60 -1.75
CA GLN A 125 2.65 0.03 -0.47
C GLN A 125 2.35 1.53 -0.55
N MET A 126 2.77 2.18 -1.65
CA MET A 126 2.59 3.63 -1.84
C MET A 126 1.60 3.99 -2.96
N GLY A 127 1.01 3.00 -3.62
CA GLY A 127 0.06 3.25 -4.72
C GLY A 127 0.69 3.87 -5.97
N LEU A 128 1.98 3.62 -6.21
CA LEU A 128 2.76 4.12 -7.35
C LEU A 128 3.16 3.03 -8.34
N ASP A 129 2.75 1.80 -8.11
CA ASP A 129 2.97 0.65 -8.97
C ASP A 129 1.68 -0.16 -9.11
N ALA A 130 1.53 -0.89 -10.20
CA ALA A 130 0.35 -1.67 -10.48
C ALA A 130 0.70 -2.94 -11.24
N ASP A 131 0.06 -4.05 -10.89
CA ASP A 131 0.12 -5.30 -11.64
C ASP A 131 -0.86 -5.24 -12.82
N ILE A 132 -0.35 -5.50 -14.00
CA ILE A 132 -1.17 -5.72 -15.20
C ILE A 132 -1.00 -7.16 -15.63
N TRP A 133 -2.13 -7.90 -15.71
CA TRP A 133 -2.06 -9.28 -16.08
C TRP A 133 -1.78 -9.42 -17.57
N LEU A 134 -0.90 -10.38 -17.91
CA LEU A 134 -0.57 -10.68 -19.32
C LEU A 134 -1.76 -11.28 -20.08
N ARG A 135 -2.70 -11.95 -19.39
CA ARG A 135 -4.00 -12.27 -19.96
C ARG A 135 -4.79 -10.99 -20.16
N MET A 136 -5.22 -10.74 -21.37
CA MET A 136 -6.06 -9.61 -21.72
C MET A 136 -7.47 -10.10 -22.11
N GLY A 137 -8.44 -9.22 -22.02
CA GLY A 137 -9.84 -9.49 -22.32
C GLY A 137 -10.76 -9.11 -21.17
N THR A 138 -12.06 -9.21 -21.37
CA THR A 138 -13.05 -8.92 -20.32
C THR A 138 -13.33 -10.14 -19.47
N MET A 139 -13.60 -9.91 -18.20
CA MET A 139 -14.13 -10.88 -17.24
C MET A 139 -15.55 -10.48 -16.83
N THR A 140 -16.38 -11.45 -16.47
CA THR A 140 -17.62 -11.17 -15.75
C THR A 140 -17.33 -10.54 -14.39
N ASP A 141 -18.29 -9.85 -13.79
CA ASP A 141 -18.10 -9.22 -12.49
C ASP A 141 -17.78 -10.23 -11.39
N SER A 142 -18.36 -11.43 -11.46
CA SER A 142 -18.07 -12.51 -10.53
C SER A 142 -16.63 -13.03 -10.66
N GLU A 143 -16.14 -13.21 -11.88
CA GLU A 143 -14.75 -13.59 -12.14
C GLU A 143 -13.78 -12.50 -11.68
N ALA A 144 -14.06 -11.24 -12.02
CA ALA A 144 -13.23 -10.10 -11.63
C ALA A 144 -13.20 -9.92 -10.11
N LEU A 145 -14.30 -10.17 -9.41
CA LEU A 145 -14.37 -10.06 -7.96
C LEU A 145 -13.44 -11.06 -7.28
N ASN A 146 -13.43 -12.32 -7.73
CA ASN A 146 -12.82 -13.45 -7.04
C ASN A 146 -11.59 -14.03 -7.74
N SER A 147 -11.07 -13.38 -8.77
CA SER A 147 -9.92 -13.90 -9.51
C SER A 147 -8.70 -14.07 -8.61
N ASP A 148 -8.27 -15.32 -8.43
CA ASP A 148 -7.13 -15.69 -7.56
C ASP A 148 -5.81 -15.84 -8.33
N GLY A 149 -5.76 -15.39 -9.58
CA GLY A 149 -4.61 -15.63 -10.44
C GLY A 149 -4.55 -17.07 -11.00
N LYS A 150 -5.47 -17.92 -10.61
CA LYS A 150 -5.61 -19.31 -11.10
C LYS A 150 -6.36 -19.35 -12.45
N GLY A 151 -5.85 -18.77 -13.42
CA GLY A 151 -6.41 -18.72 -14.78
C GLY A 151 -5.41 -18.09 -15.71
N LEU A 152 -4.23 -17.95 -15.20
CA LEU A 152 -3.11 -17.36 -15.90
C LEU A 152 -2.60 -18.38 -16.92
N LEU A 153 -2.81 -18.07 -18.18
CA LEU A 153 -2.04 -18.57 -19.31
C LEU A 153 -1.78 -20.08 -19.34
N VAL A 154 -2.72 -20.81 -19.87
CA VAL A 154 -2.30 -21.86 -20.81
C VAL A 154 -2.24 -21.17 -22.18
N VAL A 155 -1.08 -20.72 -22.57
CA VAL A 155 -0.77 -20.48 -23.98
C VAL A 155 -0.47 -21.87 -24.53
N ASN A 156 -1.45 -22.47 -25.23
CA ASN A 156 -1.20 -23.60 -26.09
C ASN A 156 -0.63 -23.09 -27.41
#